data_74e22f61eda04009caf71413c1737f8c
#
_entry.id   74e22f61eda04009caf71413c1737f8c
#
_cell.length_a   1.000
_cell.length_b   1.000
_cell.length_c   1.000
_cell.angle_alpha   90.00
_cell.angle_beta   90.00
_cell.angle_gamma   90.00
#
_symmetry.space_group_name_H-M   'P 1'
#
loop_
_entity.id
_entity.type
_entity.pdbx_description
1 polymer ?
#
loop_
_entity_poly.entity_id
_entity_poly.type
_entity_poly.pdbx_seq_one_letter_code
_entity_poly.pdbx_strand_id
1 'polypeptide(L)'
;NLVITSVTLKYHDFEKTVTSQSWVHFDQLSDEEIHNYLVTGDYKDKSGAYGIQSLAGQYIQKIDGCFYAIMGLPLNTVRNLLQELNTNVK
;
A
#
# COMPACT_ATOMS: atom_id res chain seq x y z
N ASN A 1 -1.27 9.85 5.97
CA ASN A 1 -2.15 9.42 4.87
C ASN A 1 -2.59 7.99 5.08
N LEU A 2 -3.87 7.75 4.87
CA LEU A 2 -4.45 6.42 4.94
C LEU A 2 -4.42 5.77 3.55
N VAL A 3 -3.91 4.55 3.49
CA VAL A 3 -3.94 3.72 2.27
C VAL A 3 -4.84 2.53 2.53
N ILE A 4 -5.84 2.36 1.69
CA ILE A 4 -6.79 1.25 1.76
C ILE A 4 -6.56 0.34 0.57
N THR A 5 -6.35 -0.94 0.84
CA THR A 5 -6.12 -1.94 -0.20
C THR A 5 -7.06 -3.13 0.03
N SER A 6 -7.74 -3.55 -1.02
CA SER A 6 -8.63 -4.71 -0.96
C SER A 6 -8.13 -5.81 -1.88
N VAL A 7 -8.22 -7.05 -1.41
CA VAL A 7 -7.88 -8.24 -2.20
C VAL A 7 -9.10 -9.16 -2.21
N THR A 8 -9.50 -9.58 -3.40
CA THR A 8 -10.55 -10.57 -3.58
C THR A 8 -9.94 -11.82 -4.21
N LEU A 9 -10.15 -12.96 -3.57
CA LEU A 9 -9.82 -14.26 -4.13
C LEU A 9 -11.11 -14.96 -4.49
N LYS A 10 -11.22 -15.37 -5.77
CA LYS A 10 -12.39 -16.09 -6.27
C LYS A 10 -11.95 -17.36 -6.96
N TYR A 11 -12.56 -18.48 -6.57
CA TYR A 11 -12.31 -19.78 -7.18
C TYR A 11 -13.58 -20.63 -7.03
N HIS A 12 -14.24 -20.91 -8.14
CA HIS A 12 -15.55 -21.61 -8.16
C HIS A 12 -16.52 -20.92 -7.19
N ASP A 13 -17.00 -21.64 -6.16
CA ASP A 13 -17.96 -21.10 -5.19
C ASP A 13 -17.28 -20.37 -4.04
N PHE A 14 -15.95 -20.41 -3.96
CA PHE A 14 -15.21 -19.67 -2.94
C PHE A 14 -15.00 -18.24 -3.41
N GLU A 15 -15.40 -17.30 -2.59
CA GLU A 15 -15.10 -15.88 -2.82
C GLU A 15 -14.94 -15.19 -1.49
N LYS A 16 -13.81 -14.51 -1.32
CA LYS A 16 -13.55 -13.75 -0.10
C LYS A 16 -12.76 -12.49 -0.41
N THR A 17 -13.18 -11.40 0.20
CA THR A 17 -12.52 -10.11 0.11
C THR A 17 -11.97 -9.72 1.47
N VAL A 18 -10.71 -9.29 1.50
CA VAL A 18 -10.09 -8.75 2.71
C VAL A 18 -9.60 -7.34 2.38
N THR A 19 -9.99 -6.39 3.24
CA THR A 19 -9.58 -4.99 3.11
C THR A 19 -8.57 -4.67 4.20
N SER A 20 -7.45 -4.08 3.81
CA SER A 20 -6.40 -3.65 4.71
C SER A 20 -6.32 -2.13 4.75
N GLN A 21 -6.09 -1.58 5.93
CA GLN A 21 -5.84 -0.15 6.12
C GLN A 21 -4.42 0.02 6.66
N SER A 22 -3.66 0.93 6.06
CA SER A 22 -2.31 1.23 6.49
C SER A 22 -2.12 2.74 6.51
N TRP A 23 -1.40 3.22 7.52
CA TRP A 23 -1.13 4.65 7.67
C TRP A 23 0.32 4.94 7.32
N VAL A 24 0.52 5.93 6.48
CA VAL A 24 1.84 6.47 6.17
C VAL A 24 1.98 7.79 6.91
N HIS A 25 2.96 7.87 7.78
CA HIS A 25 3.24 9.07 8.58
C HIS A 25 4.40 9.83 7.97
N PHE A 26 4.13 11.05 7.55
CA PHE A 26 5.14 11.92 6.95
C PHE A 26 5.73 12.88 7.97
N ASP A 27 6.95 13.31 7.72
CA ASP A 27 7.52 14.45 8.41
C ASP A 27 6.72 15.71 8.08
N GLN A 28 6.78 16.70 8.98
CA GLN A 28 6.23 18.00 8.70
C GLN A 28 7.17 18.72 7.74
N LEU A 29 6.69 19.02 6.54
CA LEU A 29 7.50 19.63 5.50
C LEU A 29 7.36 21.15 5.51
N SER A 30 8.47 21.86 5.27
CA SER A 30 8.43 23.31 5.03
C SER A 30 7.91 23.57 3.61
N ASP A 31 7.47 24.82 3.39
CA ASP A 31 7.03 25.23 2.06
C ASP A 31 8.15 25.09 1.03
N GLU A 32 9.39 25.37 1.44
CA GLU A 32 10.56 25.22 0.58
C GLU A 32 10.78 23.76 0.18
N GLU A 33 10.67 22.83 1.12
CA GLU A 33 10.80 21.40 0.84
C GLU A 33 9.72 20.92 -0.12
N ILE A 34 8.49 21.37 0.08
CA ILE A 34 7.39 21.03 -0.81
C ILE A 34 7.65 21.55 -2.21
N HIS A 35 8.08 22.81 -2.32
CA HIS A 35 8.37 23.43 -3.61
C HIS A 35 9.49 22.68 -4.33
N ASN A 36 10.57 22.37 -3.63
CA ASN A 36 11.72 21.67 -4.22
C ASN A 36 11.31 20.29 -4.72
N TYR A 37 10.46 19.58 -3.99
CA TYR A 37 9.94 18.28 -4.43
C TYR A 37 9.10 18.42 -5.69
N LEU A 38 8.19 19.41 -5.73
CA LEU A 38 7.33 19.62 -6.89
C LEU A 38 8.13 19.97 -8.14
N VAL A 39 9.22 20.70 -8.01
CA VAL A 39 10.09 21.06 -9.14
C VAL A 39 10.71 19.83 -9.79
N THR A 40 10.97 18.77 -9.02
CA THR A 40 11.54 17.53 -9.59
C THR A 40 10.59 16.82 -10.54
N GLY A 41 9.28 17.05 -10.42
CA GLY A 41 8.28 16.33 -11.21
C GLY A 41 8.09 14.87 -10.80
N ASP A 42 8.72 14.43 -9.73
CA ASP A 42 8.69 13.05 -9.26
C ASP A 42 7.28 12.58 -8.88
N TYR A 43 6.40 13.52 -8.50
CA TYR A 43 5.01 13.19 -8.13
C TYR A 43 4.15 12.80 -9.32
N LYS A 44 4.58 13.10 -10.55
CA LYS A 44 3.80 12.85 -11.76
C LYS A 44 3.73 11.35 -12.03
N ASP A 45 2.54 10.88 -12.40
CA ASP A 45 2.28 9.50 -12.79
C ASP A 45 2.63 8.47 -11.70
N LYS A 46 2.74 8.92 -10.43
CA LYS A 46 3.03 8.03 -9.31
C LYS A 46 1.78 7.71 -8.51
N SER A 47 1.50 6.41 -8.34
CA SER A 47 0.55 5.95 -7.34
C SER A 47 1.20 6.00 -5.95
N GLY A 48 0.41 5.80 -4.89
CA GLY A 48 0.95 5.73 -3.54
C GLY A 48 2.05 4.69 -3.38
N ALA A 49 1.95 3.58 -4.12
CA ALA A 49 2.93 2.51 -4.09
C ALA A 49 4.32 2.99 -4.53
N TYR A 50 4.38 3.69 -5.64
CA TYR A 50 5.64 4.20 -6.16
C TYR A 50 6.15 5.40 -5.37
N GLY A 51 5.23 6.18 -4.77
CA GLY A 51 5.61 7.31 -3.93
C GLY A 51 6.53 6.92 -2.78
N ILE A 52 6.31 5.75 -2.18
CA ILE A 52 7.16 5.25 -1.09
C ILE A 52 8.58 4.96 -1.56
N GLN A 53 8.75 4.49 -2.80
CA GLN A 53 10.03 4.10 -3.35
C GLN A 53 10.76 5.22 -4.09
N SER A 54 10.13 6.38 -4.20
CA SER A 54 10.66 7.52 -4.93
C SER A 54 11.28 8.55 -3.97
N LEU A 55 11.57 9.74 -4.50
CA LEU A 55 12.11 10.85 -3.70
C LEU A 55 11.21 11.22 -2.51
N ALA A 56 9.89 11.02 -2.64
CA ALA A 56 8.95 11.30 -1.56
C ALA A 56 9.18 10.37 -0.35
N GLY A 57 9.76 9.19 -0.57
CA GLY A 57 10.04 8.24 0.49
C GLY A 57 10.92 8.80 1.60
N GLN A 58 11.79 9.74 1.30
CA GLN A 58 12.67 10.37 2.29
C GLN A 58 11.90 11.12 3.38
N TYR A 59 10.66 11.50 3.11
CA TYR A 59 9.82 12.25 4.04
C TYR A 59 8.92 11.36 4.88
N ILE A 60 8.96 10.05 4.66
CA ILE A 60 8.15 9.11 5.41
C ILE A 60 8.85 8.78 6.72
N GLN A 61 8.19 9.09 7.84
CA GLN A 61 8.71 8.86 9.16
C GLN A 61 8.51 7.40 9.59
N LYS A 62 7.32 6.87 9.35
CA LYS A 62 6.98 5.47 9.66
C LYS A 62 5.72 5.04 8.94
N ILE A 63 5.50 3.72 8.95
CA ILE A 63 4.30 3.09 8.42
C ILE A 63 3.66 2.26 9.53
N ASP A 64 2.35 2.48 9.75
CA ASP A 64 1.54 1.63 10.61
C ASP A 64 0.67 0.76 9.72
N GLY A 65 0.92 -0.54 9.72
CA GLY A 65 0.19 -1.48 8.89
C GLY A 65 1.11 -2.30 8.01
N CYS A 66 0.61 -2.70 6.83
CA CYS A 66 1.34 -3.57 5.93
C CYS A 66 2.02 -2.79 4.81
N PHE A 67 3.34 -2.81 4.78
CA PHE A 67 4.12 -2.19 3.70
C PHE A 67 3.69 -2.71 2.33
N TYR A 68 3.50 -4.02 2.19
CA TYR A 68 3.12 -4.62 0.91
C TYR A 68 1.72 -4.23 0.46
N ALA A 69 0.80 -3.97 1.41
CA ALA A 69 -0.52 -3.44 1.07
C ALA A 69 -0.42 -2.04 0.45
N ILE A 70 0.49 -1.22 0.98
CA ILE A 70 0.74 0.12 0.43
C ILE A 70 1.36 0.00 -0.96
N MET A 71 2.21 -1.00 -1.18
CA MET A 71 2.80 -1.28 -2.49
C MET A 71 1.78 -1.84 -3.50
N GLY A 72 0.60 -2.22 -3.05
CA GLY A 72 -0.49 -2.66 -3.91
C GLY A 72 -0.78 -4.16 -3.87
N LEU A 73 0.06 -4.97 -3.22
CA LEU A 73 -0.18 -6.41 -3.08
C LEU A 73 0.16 -6.86 -1.67
N PRO A 74 -0.84 -7.00 -0.78
CA PRO A 74 -0.63 -7.42 0.59
C PRO A 74 -0.33 -8.92 0.67
N LEU A 75 0.95 -9.27 0.61
CA LEU A 75 1.41 -10.66 0.47
C LEU A 75 0.92 -11.58 1.59
N ASN A 76 0.94 -11.10 2.84
CA ASN A 76 0.46 -11.92 3.96
C ASN A 76 -1.04 -12.23 3.83
N THR A 77 -1.84 -11.24 3.45
CA THR A 77 -3.27 -11.42 3.21
C THR A 77 -3.51 -12.43 2.10
N VAL A 78 -2.77 -12.32 0.99
CA VAL A 78 -2.88 -13.25 -0.14
C VAL A 78 -2.55 -14.67 0.30
N ARG A 79 -1.47 -14.84 1.05
CA ARG A 79 -1.09 -16.15 1.58
C ARG A 79 -2.19 -16.77 2.43
N ASN A 80 -2.77 -15.98 3.33
CA ASN A 80 -3.81 -16.46 4.22
C ASN A 80 -5.09 -16.82 3.45
N LEU A 81 -5.45 -16.05 2.43
CA LEU A 81 -6.60 -16.37 1.57
C LEU A 81 -6.39 -17.67 0.80
N LEU A 82 -5.18 -17.88 0.27
CA LEU A 82 -4.86 -19.11 -0.44
C LEU A 82 -4.90 -20.32 0.48
N GLN A 83 -4.44 -20.20 1.71
CA GLN A 83 -4.52 -21.26 2.71
C GLN A 83 -5.97 -21.57 3.06
N GLU A 84 -6.80 -20.55 3.20
CA GLU A 84 -8.22 -20.72 3.50
C GLU A 84 -8.95 -21.40 2.34
N LEU A 85 -8.67 -20.98 1.11
CA LEU A 85 -9.21 -21.65 -0.08
C LEU A 85 -8.82 -23.13 -0.10
N ASN A 86 -7.55 -23.42 0.14
CA ASN A 86 -7.04 -24.79 0.14
C ASN A 86 -7.73 -25.67 1.17
N THR A 87 -8.06 -25.11 2.33
CA THR A 87 -8.80 -25.81 3.38
C THR A 87 -10.24 -26.09 2.95
N ASN A 88 -10.87 -25.15 2.26
CA ASN A 88 -12.29 -25.26 1.88
C ASN A 88 -12.54 -26.16 0.66
N VAL A 89 -11.53 -26.39 -0.19
CA VAL A 89 -11.71 -27.24 -1.39
C VAL A 89 -11.23 -28.68 -1.18
N LYS A 90 -10.77 -29.01 -0.01
CA LYS A 90 -10.37 -30.37 0.33
C LYS A 90 -11.57 -31.20 0.86
#